data_7b1792032de54236799403a5836a62b2
#
_entry.id   7b1792032de54236799403a5836a62b2
#
_cell.length_a   1.000
_cell.length_b   1.000
_cell.length_c   1.000
_cell.angle_alpha   90.00
_cell.angle_beta   90.00
_cell.angle_gamma   90.00
#
_symmetry.space_group_name_H-M   'P 1'
#
loop_
_entity.id
_entity.type
_entity.pdbx_description
1 polymer ?
#
loop_
_entity_poly.entity_id
_entity_poly.type
_entity_poly.pdbx_seq_one_letter_code
_entity_poly.pdbx_strand_id
1 'polypeptide(L)' 'MKSFKAMAHIHSLGGAMDEVTVLDRRQESDHVIYIVDYKGVKCTAIFNWFANAYYADDKYGIIKED' A
#
# COMPACT_ATOMS: atom_id res chain seq x y z
N MET A 1 -1.79 10.19 -11.01
CA MET A 1 -2.99 9.37 -10.71
C MET A 1 -3.79 10.03 -9.59
N LYS A 2 -5.09 9.99 -9.69
CA LYS A 2 -5.96 10.55 -8.66
C LYS A 2 -6.03 9.58 -7.47
N SER A 3 -5.81 10.10 -6.26
CA SER A 3 -5.84 9.26 -5.07
C SER A 3 -7.25 8.72 -4.78
N PHE A 4 -7.31 7.56 -4.17
CA PHE A 4 -8.57 6.94 -3.78
C PHE A 4 -8.36 6.05 -2.55
N LYS A 5 -9.44 5.76 -1.84
CA LYS A 5 -9.39 4.93 -0.64
C LYS A 5 -9.67 3.47 -0.99
N ALA A 6 -8.97 2.57 -0.32
CA ALA A 6 -9.11 1.13 -0.51
C ALA A 6 -8.81 0.38 0.77
N MET A 7 -9.26 -0.86 0.84
CA MET A 7 -8.94 -1.73 1.97
C MET A 7 -7.63 -2.45 1.71
N ALA A 8 -6.81 -2.56 2.75
CA ALA A 8 -5.52 -3.22 2.66
C ALA A 8 -5.25 -4.04 3.91
N HIS A 9 -4.52 -5.13 3.74
CA HIS A 9 -3.92 -5.84 4.87
C HIS A 9 -2.70 -5.04 5.33
N ILE A 10 -2.66 -4.70 6.60
CA ILE A 10 -1.62 -3.83 7.17
C ILE A 10 -0.57 -4.69 7.86
N HIS A 11 0.67 -4.58 7.43
CA HIS A 11 1.76 -5.44 7.93
C HIS A 11 1.97 -5.26 9.44
N SER A 12 2.03 -4.02 9.92
CA SER A 12 2.25 -3.74 11.34
C SER A 12 1.11 -4.23 12.23
N LEU A 13 -0.06 -4.50 11.65
CA LEU A 13 -1.21 -5.05 12.37
C LEU A 13 -1.33 -6.56 12.22
N GLY A 14 -0.26 -7.23 11.80
CA GLY A 14 -0.28 -8.68 11.60
C GLY A 14 -1.15 -9.12 10.43
N GLY A 15 -1.42 -8.24 9.48
CA GLY A 15 -2.24 -8.54 8.31
C GLY A 15 -3.72 -8.21 8.49
N ALA A 16 -4.10 -7.58 9.59
CA ALA A 16 -5.48 -7.12 9.76
C ALA A 16 -5.82 -6.05 8.72
N MET A 17 -7.05 -6.03 8.23
CA MET A 17 -7.47 -5.09 7.21
C MET A 17 -7.84 -3.73 7.79
N ASP A 18 -7.43 -2.69 7.11
CA ASP A 18 -7.84 -1.32 7.42
C ASP A 18 -7.81 -0.48 6.14
N GLU A 19 -8.40 0.70 6.20
CA GLU A 19 -8.47 1.59 5.05
C GLU A 19 -7.15 2.32 4.85
N VAL A 20 -6.72 2.40 3.59
CA VAL A 20 -5.56 3.19 3.20
C VAL A 20 -5.97 4.13 2.06
N THR A 21 -5.16 5.16 1.82
CA THR A 21 -5.31 6.02 0.65
C THR A 21 -4.26 5.63 -0.37
N VAL A 22 -4.67 5.19 -1.54
CA VAL A 22 -3.76 4.86 -2.64
C VAL A 22 -3.40 6.17 -3.34
N LEU A 23 -2.11 6.52 -3.32
CA LEU A 23 -1.63 7.81 -3.82
C LEU A 23 -1.08 7.72 -5.24
N ASP A 24 -0.42 6.60 -5.57
CA ASP A 24 0.23 6.46 -6.86
C ASP A 24 0.40 4.98 -7.21
N ARG A 25 0.67 4.75 -8.50
CA ARG A 25 0.93 3.43 -9.04
C ARG A 25 2.22 3.49 -9.83
N ARG A 26 3.16 2.61 -9.54
CA ARG A 26 4.45 2.56 -10.23
C ARG A 26 4.65 1.21 -10.89
N GLN A 27 5.05 1.24 -12.16
CA GLN A 27 5.44 0.05 -12.89
C GLN A 27 6.93 -0.20 -12.68
N GLU A 28 7.24 -1.25 -11.95
CA GLU A 28 8.61 -1.76 -11.87
C GLU A 28 8.83 -2.78 -13.01
N SER A 29 10.05 -3.30 -13.17
CA SER A 29 10.41 -4.06 -14.36
C SER A 29 9.43 -5.19 -14.70
N ASP A 30 8.97 -5.96 -13.71
CA ASP A 30 8.10 -7.12 -13.92
C ASP A 30 6.88 -7.14 -13.00
N HIS A 31 6.68 -6.10 -12.20
CA HIS A 31 5.58 -6.02 -11.26
C HIS A 31 5.13 -4.58 -11.07
N VAL A 32 3.98 -4.42 -10.42
CA VAL A 32 3.41 -3.10 -10.13
C VAL A 32 3.41 -2.91 -8.61
N ILE A 33 3.90 -1.76 -8.16
CA ILE A 33 3.79 -1.37 -6.77
C ILE A 33 2.89 -0.14 -6.65
N TYR A 34 2.30 0.01 -5.49
CA TYR A 34 1.46 1.16 -5.16
C TYR A 34 2.08 1.92 -4.01
N ILE A 35 1.89 3.22 -4.03
CA ILE A 35 2.26 4.10 -2.91
C ILE A 35 0.97 4.40 -2.17
N VAL A 36 0.93 4.06 -0.90
CA VAL A 36 -0.28 4.27 -0.09
C VAL A 36 0.06 5.06 1.17
N ASP A 37 -0.94 5.76 1.69
CA ASP A 37 -0.86 6.44 2.97
C ASP A 37 -1.73 5.70 3.97
N TYR A 38 -1.13 5.27 5.06
CA TYR A 38 -1.84 4.65 6.17
C TYR A 38 -1.61 5.49 7.42
N LYS A 39 -2.63 6.22 7.84
CA LYS A 39 -2.60 7.07 9.04
C LYS A 39 -1.40 8.01 9.09
N GLY A 40 -1.10 8.65 7.96
CA GLY A 40 0.02 9.59 7.85
C GLY A 40 1.36 8.97 7.49
N VAL A 41 1.42 7.64 7.36
CA VAL A 41 2.65 6.94 6.99
C VAL A 41 2.55 6.52 5.52
N LYS A 42 3.46 7.02 4.70
CA LYS A 42 3.55 6.60 3.29
C LYS A 42 4.39 5.36 3.17
N CYS A 43 3.88 4.36 2.49
CA CYS A 43 4.57 3.10 2.33
C CYS A 43 4.20 2.44 1.00
N THR A 44 4.94 1.38 0.66
CA THR A 44 4.66 0.60 -0.53
C THR A 44 3.57 -0.42 -0.26
N ALA A 45 2.82 -0.76 -1.30
CA ALA A 45 1.79 -1.79 -1.24
C ALA A 45 1.78 -2.57 -2.54
N ILE A 46 1.31 -3.80 -2.48
CA ILE A 46 1.06 -4.62 -3.66
C ILE A 46 -0.41 -5.01 -3.68
N PHE A 47 -0.94 -5.28 -4.89
CA PHE A 47 -2.29 -5.79 -5.03
C PHE A 47 -2.24 -7.29 -5.23
N ASN A 48 -2.93 -8.02 -4.36
CA ASN A 48 -3.01 -9.48 -4.46
C ASN A 48 -4.32 -9.86 -5.15
N TRP A 49 -4.21 -10.44 -6.34
CA TRP A 49 -5.36 -10.82 -7.16
C TRP A 49 -6.21 -11.91 -6.50
N PHE A 50 -5.58 -12.84 -5.80
CA PHE A 50 -6.30 -13.94 -5.14
C PHE A 50 -7.13 -13.45 -3.96
N ALA A 51 -6.57 -12.54 -3.18
CA ALA A 51 -7.27 -11.96 -2.04
C ALA A 51 -8.17 -10.79 -2.44
N ASN A 52 -8.00 -10.27 -3.65
CA ASN A 52 -8.69 -9.08 -4.14
C ASN A 52 -8.52 -7.90 -3.17
N ALA A 53 -7.31 -7.71 -2.68
CA ALA A 53 -7.00 -6.70 -1.68
C ALA A 53 -5.54 -6.25 -1.80
N TYR A 54 -5.26 -5.07 -1.30
CA TYR A 54 -3.90 -4.57 -1.20
C TYR A 54 -3.23 -5.12 0.06
N TYR A 55 -1.90 -5.26 0.00
CA TYR A 55 -1.06 -5.59 1.14
C TYR A 55 -0.08 -4.44 1.34
N ALA A 56 -0.30 -3.65 2.38
CA ALA A 56 0.53 -2.47 2.67
C ALA A 56 1.67 -2.85 3.60
N ASP A 57 2.89 -2.57 3.17
CA ASP A 57 4.09 -2.82 3.96
C ASP A 57 4.48 -1.56 4.73
N ASP A 58 3.77 -1.30 5.81
CA ASP A 58 3.96 -0.10 6.62
C ASP A 58 5.04 -0.26 7.70
N LYS A 59 5.78 -1.36 7.67
CA LYS A 59 6.88 -1.62 8.59
C LYS A 59 8.24 -1.52 7.92
N TYR A 60 8.38 -2.13 6.75
CA TYR A 60 9.66 -2.17 6.03
C TYR A 60 9.66 -1.33 4.76
N GLY A 61 8.50 -1.17 4.15
CA GLY A 61 8.35 -0.40 2.92
C GLY A 61 7.99 1.07 3.15
N ILE A 62 8.38 1.64 4.27
CA ILE A 62 8.10 3.04 4.57
C ILE A 62 8.90 3.93 3.65
N ILE A 63 8.21 4.87 3.01
CA ILE A 63 8.83 5.86 2.13
C ILE A 63 9.13 7.10 2.95
N LYS A 64 10.42 7.43 3.04
CA LYS A 64 10.86 8.64 3.72
C LYS A 64 10.85 9.79 2.75
N GLU A 65 10.22 10.88 3.14
CA GLU A 65 10.27 12.13 2.41
C GLU A 65 11.27 13.07 3.08
N ASP A 66 12.13 13.63 2.26
CA ASP A 66 13.08 14.63 2.73
C ASP A 66 12.40 16.00 2.86
#